data_b0d7debb5545310440e84cc579e0dd66
#
_entry.id   b0d7debb5545310440e84cc579e0dd66
#
_cell.length_a   1.000
_cell.length_b   1.000
_cell.length_c   1.000
_cell.angle_alpha   90.00
_cell.angle_beta   90.00
_cell.angle_gamma   90.00
#
_symmetry.space_group_name_H-M   'P 1'
#
loop_
_entity.id
_entity.type
_entity.pdbx_description
1 polymer ?
#
loop_
_entity_poly.entity_id
_entity_poly.type
_entity_poly.pdbx_seq_one_letter_code
_entity_poly.pdbx_strand_id
1 'polypeptide(L)'
;STLSSRRDVDISRQFKFRNSGKELSYVPIMASNMDGVGTFAMARVLQEFKMLTVIRKHYSTDDWKQAAGTGLKFKYVSACVGTGAIWDKDAKDYQTLKQVMASFPDIPCITIDVANAYHESFVDFVTKIREEYPEKVIIAGNVVTPNMTEELIIKGADIVKVGIGPGSVCTTRTQTGVGVP
;
A
#
# COMPACT_ATOMS: atom_id res chain seq x y z
N SER A 1 -22.54 27.85 -1.63
CA SER A 1 -21.81 27.13 -0.61
C SER A 1 -22.20 27.68 0.78
N THR A 2 -22.52 26.81 1.70
CA THR A 2 -22.84 27.17 3.10
C THR A 2 -21.58 27.27 3.98
N LEU A 3 -20.39 26.97 3.42
CA LEU A 3 -19.12 27.00 4.13
C LEU A 3 -18.55 28.42 4.13
N SER A 4 -18.21 28.93 5.30
CA SER A 4 -17.64 30.26 5.49
C SER A 4 -16.09 30.27 5.35
N SER A 5 -15.43 29.13 5.52
CA SER A 5 -13.98 28.98 5.43
C SER A 5 -13.57 27.67 4.74
N ARG A 6 -12.40 27.67 4.09
CA ARG A 6 -11.77 26.44 3.58
C ARG A 6 -11.43 25.44 4.70
N ARG A 7 -11.26 25.94 5.93
CA ARG A 7 -10.97 25.12 7.12
C ARG A 7 -12.17 24.29 7.56
N ASP A 8 -13.40 24.67 7.14
CA ASP A 8 -14.63 23.99 7.51
C ASP A 8 -14.92 22.79 6.57
N VAL A 9 -14.08 22.58 5.55
CA VAL A 9 -14.24 21.49 4.59
C VAL A 9 -13.73 20.18 5.19
N ASP A 10 -14.64 19.21 5.38
CA ASP A 10 -14.24 17.83 5.66
C ASP A 10 -13.83 17.12 4.35
N ILE A 11 -12.54 16.81 4.25
CA ILE A 11 -11.95 16.09 3.11
C ILE A 11 -11.87 14.57 3.33
N SER A 12 -12.37 14.08 4.46
CA SER A 12 -12.49 12.63 4.69
C SER A 12 -13.47 12.00 3.70
N ARG A 13 -13.18 10.79 3.26
CA ARG A 13 -14.04 10.01 2.35
C ARG A 13 -14.22 8.60 2.91
N GLN A 14 -15.43 8.09 2.77
CA GLN A 14 -15.73 6.70 3.08
C GLN A 14 -15.61 5.88 1.80
N PHE A 15 -14.84 4.80 1.87
CA PHE A 15 -14.62 3.86 0.77
C PHE A 15 -15.20 2.51 1.17
N LYS A 16 -15.96 1.91 0.25
CA LYS A 16 -16.39 0.52 0.33
C LYS A 16 -15.70 -0.26 -0.78
N PHE A 17 -14.82 -1.17 -0.40
CA PHE A 17 -14.03 -1.96 -1.33
C PHE A 17 -14.76 -3.23 -1.74
N ARG A 18 -14.77 -3.50 -3.05
CA ARG A 18 -15.53 -4.61 -3.61
C ARG A 18 -14.95 -5.97 -3.25
N ASN A 19 -13.64 -6.12 -3.39
CA ASN A 19 -12.97 -7.41 -3.25
C ASN A 19 -12.82 -7.83 -1.78
N SER A 20 -12.45 -6.92 -0.89
CA SER A 20 -12.34 -7.19 0.54
C SER A 20 -13.65 -7.04 1.31
N GLY A 21 -14.65 -6.38 0.74
CA GLY A 21 -15.87 -5.98 1.46
C GLY A 21 -15.64 -4.94 2.56
N LYS A 22 -14.39 -4.48 2.74
CA LYS A 22 -14.00 -3.56 3.80
C LYS A 22 -14.55 -2.16 3.58
N GLU A 23 -14.97 -1.51 4.66
CA GLU A 23 -15.29 -0.08 4.66
C GLU A 23 -14.23 0.67 5.45
N LEU A 24 -13.60 1.66 4.82
CA LEU A 24 -12.57 2.49 5.44
C LEU A 24 -12.90 3.98 5.23
N SER A 25 -12.59 4.79 6.24
CA SER A 25 -12.78 6.24 6.18
C SER A 25 -11.45 6.94 6.42
N TYR A 26 -10.94 7.60 5.37
CA TYR A 26 -9.66 8.31 5.39
C TYR A 26 -9.74 9.62 4.61
N VAL A 27 -8.79 10.51 4.86
CA VAL A 27 -8.41 11.52 3.87
C VAL A 27 -7.73 10.77 2.73
N PRO A 28 -8.16 10.92 1.45
CA PRO A 28 -7.68 10.14 0.32
C PRO A 28 -6.28 10.54 -0.16
N ILE A 29 -5.36 10.62 0.78
CA ILE A 29 -3.92 10.87 0.57
C ILE A 29 -3.15 9.77 1.28
N MET A 30 -2.18 9.18 0.57
CA MET A 30 -1.40 8.08 1.05
C MET A 30 0.08 8.37 0.88
N ALA A 31 0.85 8.24 1.96
CA ALA A 31 2.31 8.30 1.89
C ALA A 31 2.86 7.00 1.32
N SER A 32 3.69 7.10 0.29
CA SER A 32 4.28 5.95 -0.40
C SER A 32 5.36 5.25 0.44
N ASN A 33 5.60 3.98 0.11
CA ASN A 33 6.61 3.10 0.74
C ASN A 33 8.07 3.43 0.38
N MET A 34 8.38 4.70 0.16
CA MET A 34 9.73 5.20 -0.13
C MET A 34 10.54 5.36 1.16
N ASP A 35 11.86 5.26 1.05
CA ASP A 35 12.77 5.23 2.22
C ASP A 35 12.61 6.40 3.19
N GLY A 36 12.43 7.62 2.69
CA GLY A 36 12.24 8.83 3.51
C GLY A 36 10.78 9.12 3.87
N VAL A 37 9.82 8.40 3.29
CA VAL A 37 8.37 8.69 3.36
C VAL A 37 7.61 7.57 4.08
N GLY A 38 7.80 6.32 3.69
CA GLY A 38 7.10 5.16 4.26
C GLY A 38 7.67 4.72 5.61
N THR A 39 7.77 5.65 6.56
CA THR A 39 8.40 5.42 7.87
C THR A 39 7.39 5.46 9.00
N PHE A 40 7.70 4.81 10.12
CA PHE A 40 6.88 4.90 11.33
C PHE A 40 6.80 6.32 11.88
N ALA A 41 7.86 7.12 11.71
CA ALA A 41 7.85 8.53 12.12
C ALA A 41 6.82 9.33 11.31
N MET A 42 6.80 9.16 10.00
CA MET A 42 5.81 9.79 9.12
C MET A 42 4.39 9.30 9.45
N ALA A 43 4.21 8.00 9.65
CA ALA A 43 2.91 7.42 9.98
C ALA A 43 2.31 8.01 11.27
N ARG A 44 3.13 8.26 12.30
CA ARG A 44 2.68 8.92 13.55
C ARG A 44 2.18 10.34 13.33
N VAL A 45 2.74 11.06 12.39
CA VAL A 45 2.28 12.42 12.05
C VAL A 45 1.02 12.35 11.20
N LEU A 46 1.01 11.54 10.16
CA LEU A 46 -0.08 11.47 9.19
C LEU A 46 -1.37 10.87 9.76
N GLN A 47 -1.26 9.99 10.75
CA GLN A 47 -2.45 9.44 11.42
C GLN A 47 -3.33 10.51 12.08
N GLU A 48 -2.76 11.63 12.53
CA GLU A 48 -3.52 12.74 13.14
C GLU A 48 -4.38 13.47 12.09
N PHE A 49 -4.00 13.34 10.82
CA PHE A 49 -4.76 13.83 9.68
C PHE A 49 -5.63 12.77 9.02
N LYS A 50 -5.75 11.59 9.62
CA LYS A 50 -6.49 10.43 9.08
C LYS A 50 -5.98 9.99 7.69
N MET A 51 -4.70 10.14 7.44
CA MET A 51 -4.02 9.71 6.21
C MET A 51 -3.37 8.35 6.38
N LEU A 52 -3.35 7.56 5.31
CA LEU A 52 -2.69 6.25 5.29
C LEU A 52 -1.21 6.39 4.99
N THR A 53 -0.37 5.60 5.65
CA THR A 53 1.06 5.48 5.32
C THR A 53 1.39 4.05 4.95
N VAL A 54 1.96 3.86 3.77
CA VAL A 54 2.51 2.56 3.37
C VAL A 54 3.91 2.44 3.97
N ILE A 55 4.06 1.52 4.92
CA ILE A 55 5.34 1.29 5.61
C ILE A 55 6.25 0.49 4.67
N ARG A 56 7.47 1.00 4.47
CA ARG A 56 8.45 0.35 3.59
C ARG A 56 8.80 -1.07 4.06
N LYS A 57 9.07 -1.98 3.13
CA LYS A 57 9.29 -3.42 3.37
C LYS A 57 10.57 -3.77 4.14
N HIS A 58 11.49 -2.81 4.32
CA HIS A 58 12.81 -3.06 4.92
C HIS A 58 12.81 -3.08 6.46
N TYR A 59 11.70 -2.72 7.10
CA TYR A 59 11.57 -2.82 8.55
C TYR A 59 11.43 -4.28 9.00
N SER A 60 12.16 -4.64 10.04
CA SER A 60 12.07 -5.95 10.69
C SER A 60 10.80 -6.04 11.56
N THR A 61 10.42 -7.25 11.94
CA THR A 61 9.32 -7.47 12.88
C THR A 61 9.55 -6.76 14.22
N ASP A 62 10.80 -6.64 14.65
CA ASP A 62 11.14 -5.95 15.91
C ASP A 62 10.97 -4.44 15.79
N ASP A 63 11.25 -3.84 14.62
CA ASP A 63 10.95 -2.43 14.36
C ASP A 63 9.44 -2.17 14.46
N TRP A 64 8.60 -3.08 13.96
CA TRP A 64 7.15 -3.00 14.08
C TRP A 64 6.68 -3.09 15.54
N LYS A 65 7.26 -3.98 16.34
CA LYS A 65 6.98 -4.08 17.79
C LYS A 65 7.38 -2.81 18.53
N GLN A 66 8.53 -2.25 18.21
CA GLN A 66 8.98 -0.97 18.75
C GLN A 66 8.00 0.15 18.40
N ALA A 67 7.58 0.23 17.14
CA ALA A 67 6.62 1.23 16.68
C ALA A 67 5.28 1.13 17.43
N ALA A 68 4.83 -0.08 17.78
CA ALA A 68 3.60 -0.28 18.56
C ALA A 68 3.64 0.46 19.91
N GLY A 69 4.79 0.49 20.57
CA GLY A 69 5.00 1.19 21.84
C GLY A 69 4.99 2.73 21.74
N THR A 70 4.92 3.29 20.54
CA THR A 70 5.08 4.75 20.33
C THR A 70 3.77 5.49 20.04
N GLY A 71 2.61 4.88 20.29
CA GLY A 71 1.29 5.49 20.02
C GLY A 71 0.88 5.43 18.53
N LEU A 72 1.52 4.61 17.73
CA LEU A 72 1.13 4.38 16.34
C LEU A 72 -0.22 3.63 16.27
N LYS A 73 -1.16 4.19 15.52
CA LYS A 73 -2.48 3.61 15.29
C LYS A 73 -2.44 2.77 14.01
N PHE A 74 -2.37 1.46 14.12
CA PHE A 74 -2.21 0.55 12.99
C PHE A 74 -3.31 0.62 11.92
N LYS A 75 -4.49 1.10 12.27
CA LYS A 75 -5.56 1.36 11.29
C LYS A 75 -5.19 2.42 10.22
N TYR A 76 -4.12 3.17 10.40
CA TYR A 76 -3.64 4.17 9.44
C TYR A 76 -2.34 3.75 8.73
N VAL A 77 -2.00 2.48 8.77
CA VAL A 77 -0.82 1.97 8.05
C VAL A 77 -1.17 0.82 7.10
N SER A 78 -0.35 0.65 6.08
CA SER A 78 -0.34 -0.52 5.21
C SER A 78 1.02 -1.21 5.31
N ALA A 79 1.02 -2.52 5.44
CA ALA A 79 2.26 -3.30 5.34
C ALA A 79 2.62 -3.51 3.87
N CYS A 80 3.91 -3.38 3.52
CA CYS A 80 4.37 -3.49 2.15
C CYS A 80 5.19 -4.76 1.92
N VAL A 81 4.97 -5.38 0.76
CA VAL A 81 5.77 -6.49 0.23
C VAL A 81 6.17 -6.18 -1.21
N GLY A 82 7.31 -6.67 -1.64
CA GLY A 82 7.87 -6.35 -2.94
C GLY A 82 8.19 -7.56 -3.80
N THR A 83 9.12 -7.36 -4.74
CA THR A 83 9.47 -8.33 -5.81
C THR A 83 10.00 -9.66 -5.29
N GLY A 84 10.74 -9.67 -4.18
CA GLY A 84 11.30 -10.91 -3.62
C GLY A 84 10.23 -11.95 -3.35
N ALA A 85 9.12 -11.52 -2.76
CA ALA A 85 8.00 -12.38 -2.39
C ALA A 85 7.26 -13.00 -3.59
N ILE A 86 7.35 -12.41 -4.77
CA ILE A 86 6.71 -12.91 -6.00
C ILE A 86 7.39 -14.20 -6.46
N TRP A 87 8.73 -14.23 -6.40
CA TRP A 87 9.54 -15.31 -6.93
C TRP A 87 9.88 -16.39 -5.91
N ASP A 88 9.93 -16.01 -4.63
CA ASP A 88 10.36 -16.87 -3.54
C ASP A 88 9.40 -16.75 -2.34
N LYS A 89 8.67 -17.85 -2.06
CA LYS A 89 7.77 -17.94 -0.89
C LYS A 89 8.50 -17.79 0.46
N ASP A 90 9.82 -18.03 0.48
CA ASP A 90 10.66 -17.93 1.66
C ASP A 90 11.38 -16.57 1.72
N ALA A 91 11.12 -15.67 0.74
CA ALA A 91 11.68 -14.33 0.75
C ALA A 91 11.43 -13.60 2.06
N LYS A 92 12.45 -12.93 2.55
CA LYS A 92 12.43 -12.26 3.85
C LYS A 92 11.29 -11.26 4.00
N ASP A 93 10.98 -10.48 2.97
CA ASP A 93 9.90 -9.50 2.99
C ASP A 93 8.52 -10.15 3.11
N TYR A 94 8.32 -11.31 2.50
CA TYR A 94 7.07 -12.06 2.62
C TYR A 94 6.92 -12.72 3.99
N GLN A 95 7.98 -13.29 4.54
CA GLN A 95 7.96 -13.84 5.91
C GLN A 95 7.71 -12.73 6.94
N THR A 96 8.33 -11.57 6.75
CA THR A 96 8.08 -10.38 7.59
C THR A 96 6.62 -9.95 7.49
N LEU A 97 6.05 -9.88 6.27
CA LEU A 97 4.63 -9.55 6.08
C LEU A 97 3.73 -10.49 6.90
N LYS A 98 3.93 -11.81 6.81
CA LYS A 98 3.13 -12.79 7.56
C LYS A 98 3.20 -12.57 9.07
N GLN A 99 4.41 -12.35 9.60
CA GLN A 99 4.62 -12.10 11.01
C GLN A 99 3.96 -10.80 11.47
N VAL A 100 4.07 -9.75 10.67
CA VAL A 100 3.46 -8.44 10.94
C VAL A 100 1.95 -8.55 10.93
N MET A 101 1.35 -9.17 9.91
CA MET A 101 -0.10 -9.33 9.82
C MET A 101 -0.69 -10.18 10.94
N ALA A 102 0.05 -11.21 11.39
CA ALA A 102 -0.34 -12.03 12.54
C ALA A 102 -0.24 -11.27 13.87
N SER A 103 0.80 -10.42 14.02
CA SER A 103 1.04 -9.66 15.27
C SER A 103 0.17 -8.41 15.38
N PHE A 104 -0.23 -7.82 14.27
CA PHE A 104 -0.97 -6.55 14.20
C PHE A 104 -2.22 -6.69 13.31
N PRO A 105 -3.25 -7.42 13.77
CA PRO A 105 -4.46 -7.68 12.98
C PRO A 105 -5.25 -6.42 12.62
N ASP A 106 -5.03 -5.32 13.33
CA ASP A 106 -5.67 -4.03 13.05
C ASP A 106 -5.14 -3.32 11.80
N ILE A 107 -4.03 -3.78 11.21
CA ILE A 107 -3.57 -3.27 9.92
C ILE A 107 -4.61 -3.59 8.85
N PRO A 108 -5.23 -2.57 8.22
CA PRO A 108 -6.32 -2.81 7.29
C PRO A 108 -5.86 -3.16 5.88
N CYS A 109 -4.64 -2.76 5.51
CA CYS A 109 -4.17 -2.78 4.13
C CYS A 109 -2.85 -3.53 3.96
N ILE A 110 -2.72 -4.22 2.82
CA ILE A 110 -1.46 -4.81 2.35
C ILE A 110 -1.12 -4.16 1.00
N THR A 111 0.10 -3.67 0.85
CA THR A 111 0.58 -3.08 -0.41
C THR A 111 1.57 -4.02 -1.08
N ILE A 112 1.28 -4.40 -2.34
CA ILE A 112 2.16 -5.17 -3.21
C ILE A 112 2.75 -4.18 -4.22
N ASP A 113 4.02 -3.83 -4.02
CA ASP A 113 4.67 -2.76 -4.75
C ASP A 113 5.88 -3.23 -5.54
N VAL A 114 5.81 -3.07 -6.85
CA VAL A 114 6.89 -3.33 -7.80
C VAL A 114 7.00 -2.18 -8.78
N ALA A 115 8.21 -1.93 -9.29
CA ALA A 115 8.43 -0.85 -10.26
C ALA A 115 7.67 -1.06 -11.57
N ASN A 116 7.46 -2.32 -11.96
CA ASN A 116 6.74 -2.71 -13.18
C ASN A 116 5.93 -3.98 -12.90
N ALA A 117 4.60 -3.83 -12.86
CA ALA A 117 3.66 -4.92 -12.53
C ALA A 117 3.20 -5.74 -13.76
N TYR A 118 3.81 -5.55 -14.93
CA TYR A 118 3.45 -6.25 -16.19
C TYR A 118 4.09 -7.64 -16.28
N HIS A 119 3.93 -8.44 -15.23
CA HIS A 119 4.43 -9.80 -15.19
C HIS A 119 3.35 -10.74 -14.64
N GLU A 120 3.13 -11.87 -15.28
CA GLU A 120 2.11 -12.84 -14.90
C GLU A 120 2.24 -13.26 -13.42
N SER A 121 3.46 -13.55 -12.98
CA SER A 121 3.71 -13.90 -11.58
C SER A 121 3.34 -12.81 -10.57
N PHE A 122 3.33 -11.53 -10.97
CA PHE A 122 2.82 -10.46 -10.12
C PHE A 122 1.30 -10.57 -9.95
N VAL A 123 0.60 -10.83 -11.04
CA VAL A 123 -0.86 -11.02 -11.05
C VAL A 123 -1.25 -12.22 -10.18
N ASP A 124 -0.54 -13.34 -10.35
CA ASP A 124 -0.73 -14.54 -9.53
C ASP A 124 -0.47 -14.28 -8.05
N PHE A 125 0.54 -13.47 -7.75
CA PHE A 125 0.84 -13.10 -6.37
C PHE A 125 -0.24 -12.23 -5.74
N VAL A 126 -0.85 -11.32 -6.51
CA VAL A 126 -2.01 -10.53 -6.03
C VAL A 126 -3.16 -11.46 -5.68
N THR A 127 -3.46 -12.45 -6.54
CA THR A 127 -4.49 -13.47 -6.28
C THR A 127 -4.18 -14.26 -5.01
N LYS A 128 -2.95 -14.72 -4.85
CA LYS A 128 -2.50 -15.45 -3.66
C LYS A 128 -2.66 -14.63 -2.38
N ILE A 129 -2.26 -13.35 -2.38
CA ILE A 129 -2.42 -12.48 -1.22
C ILE A 129 -3.90 -12.24 -0.92
N ARG A 130 -4.77 -12.13 -1.93
CA ARG A 130 -6.22 -12.04 -1.74
C ARG A 130 -6.79 -13.28 -1.06
N GLU A 131 -6.37 -14.47 -1.48
CA GLU A 131 -6.81 -15.73 -0.87
C GLU A 131 -6.34 -15.87 0.59
N GLU A 132 -5.11 -15.44 0.86
CA GLU A 132 -4.50 -15.50 2.21
C GLU A 132 -5.10 -14.46 3.18
N TYR A 133 -5.50 -13.29 2.65
CA TYR A 133 -6.01 -12.16 3.45
C TYR A 133 -7.32 -11.61 2.85
N PRO A 134 -8.41 -12.38 2.88
CA PRO A 134 -9.66 -12.02 2.20
C PRO A 134 -10.30 -10.72 2.70
N GLU A 135 -10.08 -10.36 3.97
CA GLU A 135 -10.66 -9.16 4.59
C GLU A 135 -9.75 -7.92 4.55
N LYS A 136 -8.53 -8.04 4.01
CA LYS A 136 -7.60 -6.90 3.94
C LYS A 136 -7.78 -6.16 2.63
N VAL A 137 -7.63 -4.84 2.67
CA VAL A 137 -7.59 -4.03 1.44
C VAL A 137 -6.24 -4.26 0.76
N ILE A 138 -6.26 -4.76 -0.47
CA ILE A 138 -5.04 -4.99 -1.26
C ILE A 138 -4.80 -3.82 -2.19
N ILE A 139 -3.63 -3.22 -2.04
CA ILE A 139 -3.12 -2.14 -2.89
C ILE A 139 -2.04 -2.75 -3.78
N ALA A 140 -2.19 -2.70 -5.10
CA ALA A 140 -1.27 -3.35 -6.03
C ALA A 140 -0.79 -2.40 -7.14
N GLY A 141 0.45 -2.53 -7.56
CA GLY A 141 1.02 -1.77 -8.68
C GLY A 141 2.56 -1.82 -8.73
N ASN A 142 3.14 -1.09 -9.64
CA ASN A 142 2.58 -0.01 -10.43
C ASN A 142 2.28 -0.44 -11.88
N VAL A 143 1.23 0.13 -12.42
CA VAL A 143 0.78 -0.06 -13.80
C VAL A 143 0.53 1.31 -14.47
N VAL A 144 0.36 1.32 -15.80
CA VAL A 144 0.10 2.55 -16.56
C VAL A 144 -0.97 2.38 -17.65
N THR A 145 -1.58 1.20 -17.77
CA THR A 145 -2.62 0.94 -18.78
C THR A 145 -3.96 0.57 -18.15
N PRO A 146 -5.08 0.90 -18.81
CA PRO A 146 -6.41 0.49 -18.36
C PRO A 146 -6.56 -1.02 -18.24
N ASN A 147 -6.09 -1.78 -19.22
CA ASN A 147 -6.21 -3.25 -19.24
C ASN A 147 -5.55 -3.89 -18.01
N MET A 148 -4.33 -3.45 -17.67
CA MET A 148 -3.63 -4.01 -16.52
C MET A 148 -4.27 -3.55 -15.20
N THR A 149 -4.82 -2.33 -15.17
CA THR A 149 -5.60 -1.86 -14.02
C THR A 149 -6.84 -2.73 -13.80
N GLU A 150 -7.58 -3.03 -14.86
CA GLU A 150 -8.75 -3.91 -14.83
C GLU A 150 -8.37 -5.31 -14.37
N GLU A 151 -7.30 -5.87 -14.93
CA GLU A 151 -6.81 -7.20 -14.57
C GLU A 151 -6.48 -7.30 -13.08
N LEU A 152 -5.75 -6.33 -12.51
CA LEU A 152 -5.44 -6.34 -11.08
C LEU A 152 -6.69 -6.26 -10.21
N ILE A 153 -7.71 -5.48 -10.61
CA ILE A 153 -8.99 -5.40 -9.89
C ILE A 153 -9.72 -6.75 -9.93
N ILE A 154 -9.76 -7.40 -11.10
CA ILE A 154 -10.38 -8.73 -11.26
C ILE A 154 -9.67 -9.76 -10.41
N LYS A 155 -8.35 -9.68 -10.31
CA LYS A 155 -7.49 -10.61 -9.54
C LYS A 155 -7.45 -10.33 -8.04
N GLY A 156 -8.18 -9.32 -7.57
CA GLY A 156 -8.42 -9.11 -6.14
C GLY A 156 -7.83 -7.83 -5.54
N ALA A 157 -7.21 -6.96 -6.34
CA ALA A 157 -6.80 -5.65 -5.83
C ALA A 157 -8.02 -4.75 -5.56
N ASP A 158 -8.04 -4.07 -4.43
CA ASP A 158 -9.04 -3.05 -4.08
C ASP A 158 -8.60 -1.66 -4.55
N ILE A 159 -7.30 -1.41 -4.55
CA ILE A 159 -6.69 -0.14 -4.97
C ILE A 159 -5.55 -0.48 -5.94
N VAL A 160 -5.50 0.21 -7.07
CA VAL A 160 -4.43 0.06 -8.05
C VAL A 160 -3.56 1.31 -8.08
N LYS A 161 -2.25 1.13 -7.96
CA LYS A 161 -1.27 2.21 -8.08
C LYS A 161 -0.95 2.41 -9.57
N VAL A 162 -1.40 3.54 -10.10
CA VAL A 162 -1.20 3.91 -11.51
C VAL A 162 -0.08 4.96 -11.62
N GLY A 163 0.93 4.67 -12.43
CA GLY A 163 2.10 5.52 -12.69
C GLY A 163 3.41 4.76 -12.53
N ILE A 164 4.27 4.83 -13.54
CA ILE A 164 5.62 4.25 -13.52
C ILE A 164 6.60 5.35 -13.91
N GLY A 165 7.35 5.86 -12.93
CA GLY A 165 8.33 6.92 -13.12
C GLY A 165 7.77 8.24 -13.70
N PRO A 166 6.58 8.74 -13.25
CA PRO A 166 5.96 9.93 -13.85
C PRO A 166 6.66 11.23 -13.44
N GLY A 167 7.39 11.23 -12.33
CA GLY A 167 8.10 12.41 -11.85
C GLY A 167 9.35 12.74 -12.68
N SER A 168 9.63 14.03 -12.88
CA SER A 168 10.78 14.50 -13.66
C SER A 168 12.13 14.05 -13.10
N VAL A 169 12.22 13.89 -11.77
CA VAL A 169 13.44 13.44 -11.07
C VAL A 169 13.47 11.94 -10.81
N CYS A 170 12.45 11.19 -11.24
CA CYS A 170 12.35 9.77 -10.98
C CYS A 170 13.37 8.98 -11.80
N THR A 171 14.15 8.12 -11.14
CA THR A 171 15.17 7.28 -11.77
C THR A 171 14.61 5.95 -12.30
N THR A 172 13.37 5.58 -11.97
CA THR A 172 12.77 4.31 -12.38
C THR A 172 12.85 4.05 -13.87
N ARG A 173 12.52 5.06 -14.71
CA ARG A 173 12.60 4.92 -16.16
C ARG A 173 14.02 4.63 -16.66
N THR A 174 15.01 5.25 -16.04
CA THR A 174 16.43 5.06 -16.38
C THR A 174 16.92 3.68 -15.93
N GLN A 175 16.47 3.22 -14.75
CA GLN A 175 16.93 1.98 -14.17
C GLN A 175 16.21 0.76 -14.74
N THR A 176 14.92 0.85 -15.00
CA THR A 176 14.10 -0.29 -15.44
C THR A 176 13.80 -0.30 -16.94
N GLY A 177 14.06 0.79 -17.66
CA GLY A 177 13.69 0.93 -19.06
C GLY A 177 12.18 1.08 -19.32
N VAL A 178 11.36 1.14 -18.27
CA VAL A 178 9.90 1.28 -18.35
C VAL A 178 9.40 2.51 -17.62
N GLY A 179 8.31 3.08 -18.13
CA GLY A 179 7.63 4.20 -17.52
C GLY A 179 6.91 5.06 -18.53
N VAL A 180 6.00 5.86 -18.01
CA VAL A 180 5.24 6.85 -18.77
C VAL A 180 5.36 8.17 -18.01
N PRO A 181 5.82 9.25 -18.67
CA PRO A 181 5.94 10.57 -18.05
C PRO A 181 4.58 11.19 -17.72
#